data_e52de4df247eafe716d470d3dfdc6775
#
_entry.id   e52de4df247eafe716d470d3dfdc6775
#
_cell.length_a   1.000
_cell.length_b   1.000
_cell.length_c   1.000
_cell.angle_alpha   90.00
_cell.angle_beta   90.00
_cell.angle_gamma   90.00
#
_symmetry.space_group_name_H-M   'P 1'
#
loop_
_entity.id
_entity.type
_entity.pdbx_description
1 polymer ?
#
loop_
_entity_poly.entity_id
_entity_poly.type
_entity_poly.pdbx_seq_one_letter_code
_entity_poly.pdbx_strand_id
1 'polypeptide(L)'
;VLHGFTYPHLYSYRYAFILVILLIVSAFECAVNWTKPGIREGILTGVVFLVFFGGVFLANNEVQNVVCYMVTILLIIYLFMVFVLQARNSIKINSLIVNFIVILFVELISNAVYVNTDAYTTGKEHLVGTDGWRAIYNEKDNSDLNRKTSWILSQNNTVYSDTNIFSSIINTKVTWLFDALGMVYQEHGATYAYRNTTPVTALMFNVRNVLSDADAYYGGYTKEQSYNLKNDVYDIDDEIAWYTTDYAVGAGFSTDGSIKDWNVSDVVPFEVQNEFVKDVSGVEGVFTHVSPDELTDFDVKYRGSTPDRQVLPDGVTLERKTDKNAYTYMNVSLDEDYHATQIYTFTAPRDMHLYVSLEDANKLCNIVTVDGNVIADINEYDAYPSPKDVLDLGELKSGQKVEIQAVNLSTVLKKGVTCIDFYEYHDDKMQECKESIKDRTLSLDTVTSTYVKGTVTAKEDGILYTSIPYYRGFTAYVDGNKTDITPLANGALVGLELTAGTHTIEFRYVTYGFKLGLMLSAAGWLIVVLYMVNLRRSRKKKVQAA
;
A
#
# COMPACT_ATOMS: atom_id res chain seq x y z
N VAL A 1 5.22 21.48 4.94
CA VAL A 1 5.32 22.07 3.59
C VAL A 1 5.45 20.97 2.55
N LEU A 2 6.36 19.99 2.73
CA LEU A 2 6.59 18.88 1.78
C LEU A 2 5.39 17.94 1.58
N HIS A 3 4.49 17.85 2.57
CA HIS A 3 3.25 17.07 2.51
C HIS A 3 1.99 17.97 2.56
N GLY A 4 2.07 19.21 2.06
CA GLY A 4 0.93 20.12 2.04
C GLY A 4 0.35 20.44 3.42
N PHE A 5 1.19 20.46 4.46
CA PHE A 5 0.83 20.69 5.87
C PHE A 5 -0.02 19.56 6.50
N THR A 6 -0.15 18.41 5.86
CA THR A 6 -0.78 17.22 6.45
C THR A 6 0.19 16.46 7.36
N TYR A 7 -0.36 15.86 8.42
CA TYR A 7 0.44 15.02 9.33
C TYR A 7 0.86 13.73 8.61
N PRO A 8 2.15 13.38 8.56
CA PRO A 8 2.58 12.15 7.91
C PRO A 8 2.21 10.95 8.78
N HIS A 9 1.30 10.11 8.29
CA HIS A 9 1.00 8.84 8.93
C HIS A 9 2.25 7.96 9.04
N LEU A 10 2.42 7.27 10.17
CA LEU A 10 3.47 6.29 10.51
C LEU A 10 4.89 6.82 10.78
N TYR A 11 5.21 8.08 10.53
CA TYR A 11 6.58 8.61 10.74
C TYR A 11 6.56 9.96 11.44
N SER A 12 6.43 9.96 12.74
CA SER A 12 6.29 11.16 13.59
C SER A 12 7.44 12.16 13.45
N TYR A 13 8.62 11.74 13.00
CA TYR A 13 9.82 12.59 12.93
C TYR A 13 10.31 12.85 11.51
N ARG A 14 9.49 12.63 10.50
CA ARG A 14 9.90 12.78 9.08
C ARG A 14 10.41 14.18 8.71
N TYR A 15 10.06 15.19 9.48
CA TYR A 15 10.53 16.58 9.28
C TYR A 15 11.69 16.98 10.18
N ALA A 16 12.20 16.09 11.00
CA ALA A 16 13.31 16.38 11.89
C ALA A 16 14.55 16.90 11.13
N PHE A 17 14.72 16.52 9.86
CA PHE A 17 15.82 17.00 9.02
C PHE A 17 15.80 18.53 8.84
N ILE A 18 14.65 19.20 8.85
CA ILE A 18 14.57 20.68 8.77
C ILE A 18 15.15 21.28 10.04
N LEU A 19 14.79 20.73 11.21
CA LEU A 19 15.35 21.14 12.48
C LEU A 19 16.87 20.87 12.51
N VAL A 20 17.32 19.73 12.02
CA VAL A 20 18.74 19.37 11.92
C VAL A 20 19.50 20.38 11.06
N ILE A 21 18.97 20.77 9.90
CA ILE A 21 19.59 21.80 9.02
C ILE A 21 19.69 23.13 9.77
N LEU A 22 18.62 23.58 10.43
CA LEU A 22 18.65 24.82 11.23
C LEU A 22 19.69 24.75 12.35
N LEU A 23 19.81 23.61 13.05
CA LEU A 23 20.82 23.41 14.08
C LEU A 23 22.25 23.43 13.52
N ILE A 24 22.46 22.81 12.34
CA ILE A 24 23.77 22.83 11.64
C ILE A 24 24.14 24.27 11.25
N VAL A 25 23.22 25.04 10.68
CA VAL A 25 23.46 26.45 10.31
C VAL A 25 23.77 27.27 11.54
N SER A 26 23.01 27.14 12.62
CA SER A 26 23.23 27.83 13.88
C SER A 26 24.58 27.44 14.52
N ALA A 27 24.94 26.16 14.49
CA ALA A 27 26.23 25.69 14.98
C ALA A 27 27.40 26.24 14.14
N PHE A 28 27.25 26.33 12.81
CA PHE A 28 28.23 26.96 11.94
C PHE A 28 28.40 28.44 12.23
N GLU A 29 27.31 29.21 12.38
CA GLU A 29 27.37 30.63 12.77
C GLU A 29 28.04 30.80 14.13
N CYS A 30 27.74 29.99 15.12
CA CYS A 30 28.41 29.99 16.40
C CYS A 30 29.90 29.69 16.27
N ALA A 31 30.28 28.75 15.43
CA ALA A 31 31.69 28.37 15.22
C ALA A 31 32.50 29.51 14.52
N VAL A 32 31.89 30.20 13.54
CA VAL A 32 32.54 31.30 12.83
C VAL A 32 32.68 32.55 13.70
N ASN A 33 31.69 32.84 14.52
CA ASN A 33 31.66 34.00 15.43
C ASN A 33 32.08 33.62 16.86
N TRP A 34 32.87 32.57 17.02
CA TRP A 34 33.23 32.05 18.33
C TRP A 34 33.87 33.12 19.23
N THR A 35 33.18 33.43 20.30
CA THR A 35 33.71 34.21 21.42
C THR A 35 33.83 33.28 22.62
N LYS A 36 34.86 33.50 23.46
CA LYS A 36 35.03 32.67 24.65
C LYS A 36 33.80 32.76 25.57
N PRO A 37 33.09 31.66 25.80
CA PRO A 37 31.93 31.68 26.67
C PRO A 37 32.37 31.88 28.13
N GLY A 38 31.57 32.62 28.88
CA GLY A 38 31.73 32.76 30.29
C GLY A 38 31.30 31.50 31.05
N ILE A 39 31.74 31.36 32.30
CA ILE A 39 31.33 30.22 33.13
C ILE A 39 29.81 30.14 33.33
N ARG A 40 29.15 31.32 33.40
CA ARG A 40 27.68 31.39 33.56
C ARG A 40 26.93 30.80 32.34
N GLU A 41 27.37 31.11 31.14
CA GLU A 41 26.78 30.57 29.89
C GLU A 41 26.97 29.05 29.81
N GLY A 42 28.15 28.58 30.25
CA GLY A 42 28.43 27.13 30.32
C GLY A 42 27.53 26.37 31.28
N ILE A 43 27.33 26.92 32.47
CA ILE A 43 26.44 26.30 33.49
C ILE A 43 24.99 26.32 32.95
N LEU A 44 24.53 27.43 32.41
CA LEU A 44 23.17 27.56 31.84
C LEU A 44 22.94 26.53 30.74
N THR A 45 23.89 26.41 29.82
CA THR A 45 23.82 25.40 28.74
C THR A 45 23.76 23.99 29.31
N GLY A 46 24.60 23.66 30.28
CA GLY A 46 24.56 22.35 30.95
C GLY A 46 23.22 22.04 31.63
N VAL A 47 22.63 23.03 32.30
CA VAL A 47 21.30 22.88 32.92
C VAL A 47 20.21 22.66 31.86
N VAL A 48 20.21 23.43 30.76
CA VAL A 48 19.26 23.27 29.66
C VAL A 48 19.36 21.88 29.06
N PHE A 49 20.56 21.37 28.80
CA PHE A 49 20.77 20.00 28.32
C PHE A 49 20.27 18.94 29.29
N LEU A 50 20.58 19.07 30.60
CA LEU A 50 20.09 18.13 31.60
C LEU A 50 18.57 18.10 31.71
N VAL A 51 17.94 19.27 31.68
CA VAL A 51 16.45 19.36 31.70
C VAL A 51 15.85 18.76 30.42
N PHE A 52 16.42 19.07 29.26
CA PHE A 52 15.93 18.55 27.98
C PHE A 52 16.06 17.02 27.91
N PHE A 53 17.26 16.48 28.15
CA PHE A 53 17.49 15.03 28.10
C PHE A 53 16.81 14.28 29.23
N GLY A 54 16.74 14.86 30.43
CA GLY A 54 15.96 14.32 31.54
C GLY A 54 14.46 14.28 31.20
N GLY A 55 13.94 15.32 30.58
CA GLY A 55 12.54 15.36 30.09
C GLY A 55 12.27 14.30 29.02
N VAL A 56 13.16 14.15 28.05
CA VAL A 56 13.04 13.12 27.00
C VAL A 56 13.10 11.72 27.61
N PHE A 57 14.00 11.49 28.55
CA PHE A 57 14.13 10.20 29.24
C PHE A 57 12.87 9.84 30.05
N LEU A 58 12.29 10.83 30.75
CA LEU A 58 11.06 10.62 31.53
C LEU A 58 9.80 10.48 30.67
N ALA A 59 9.79 11.08 29.48
CA ALA A 59 8.64 11.03 28.55
C ALA A 59 8.61 9.76 27.71
N ASN A 60 9.72 9.03 27.60
CA ASN A 60 9.85 7.88 26.73
C ASN A 60 9.82 6.59 27.56
N ASN A 61 8.65 5.94 27.64
CA ASN A 61 8.46 4.71 28.39
C ASN A 61 9.08 3.47 27.73
N GLU A 62 9.48 3.58 26.45
CA GLU A 62 10.10 2.50 25.68
C GLU A 62 11.55 2.86 25.34
N VAL A 63 12.45 2.68 26.31
CA VAL A 63 13.89 2.82 26.05
C VAL A 63 14.41 1.55 25.38
N GLN A 64 14.15 1.41 24.09
CA GLN A 64 14.68 0.28 23.29
C GLN A 64 16.21 0.30 23.16
N ASN A 65 16.89 1.39 23.56
CA ASN A 65 18.33 1.53 23.42
C ASN A 65 19.01 2.29 24.55
N VAL A 66 19.08 1.66 25.71
CA VAL A 66 19.81 2.18 26.88
C VAL A 66 21.27 2.54 26.54
N VAL A 67 21.92 1.77 25.65
CA VAL A 67 23.31 1.99 25.24
C VAL A 67 23.49 3.30 24.47
N CYS A 68 22.63 3.61 23.50
CA CYS A 68 22.69 4.87 22.75
C CYS A 68 22.45 6.08 23.65
N TYR A 69 21.50 6.00 24.59
CA TYR A 69 21.25 7.07 25.54
C TYR A 69 22.46 7.25 26.51
N MET A 70 23.04 6.17 27.00
CA MET A 70 24.24 6.25 27.84
C MET A 70 25.44 6.87 27.14
N VAL A 71 25.71 6.46 25.89
CA VAL A 71 26.78 7.04 25.07
C VAL A 71 26.52 8.53 24.82
N THR A 72 25.32 8.92 24.49
CA THR A 72 24.94 10.33 24.26
C THR A 72 25.14 11.17 25.54
N ILE A 73 24.71 10.67 26.71
CA ILE A 73 24.91 11.35 28.00
C ILE A 73 26.40 11.49 28.32
N LEU A 74 27.21 10.44 28.13
CA LEU A 74 28.65 10.49 28.35
C LEU A 74 29.34 11.50 27.43
N LEU A 75 28.92 11.57 26.15
CA LEU A 75 29.43 12.55 25.18
C LEU A 75 29.08 13.97 25.61
N ILE A 76 27.86 14.21 26.11
CA ILE A 76 27.43 15.52 26.60
C ILE A 76 28.25 15.94 27.82
N ILE A 77 28.45 15.03 28.77
CA ILE A 77 29.29 15.28 29.96
C ILE A 77 30.73 15.61 29.52
N TYR A 78 31.27 14.87 28.59
CA TYR A 78 32.60 15.10 28.04
C TYR A 78 32.70 16.48 27.35
N LEU A 79 31.76 16.83 26.46
CA LEU A 79 31.67 18.13 25.82
C LEU A 79 31.60 19.27 26.85
N PHE A 80 30.80 19.09 27.90
CA PHE A 80 30.70 20.07 28.99
C PHE A 80 32.04 20.26 29.71
N MET A 81 32.75 19.17 30.03
CA MET A 81 34.10 19.26 30.62
C MET A 81 35.07 20.01 29.69
N VAL A 82 35.11 19.69 28.43
CA VAL A 82 35.96 20.36 27.42
C VAL A 82 35.63 21.85 27.34
N PHE A 83 34.34 22.19 27.40
CA PHE A 83 33.87 23.58 27.39
C PHE A 83 34.34 24.36 28.67
N VAL A 84 34.23 23.76 29.85
CA VAL A 84 34.70 24.36 31.09
C VAL A 84 36.22 24.57 31.08
N LEU A 85 36.98 23.60 30.57
CA LEU A 85 38.45 23.72 30.45
C LEU A 85 38.82 24.83 29.44
N GLN A 86 38.08 25.00 28.36
CA GLN A 86 38.22 26.08 27.39
C GLN A 86 37.95 27.46 28.10
N ALA A 87 36.86 27.55 28.83
CA ALA A 87 36.48 28.78 29.53
C ALA A 87 37.57 29.25 30.52
N ARG A 88 38.29 28.25 31.13
CA ARG A 88 39.44 28.50 32.02
C ARG A 88 40.77 28.76 31.29
N ASN A 89 40.80 28.90 29.96
CA ASN A 89 42.02 29.00 29.15
C ASN A 89 42.99 27.81 29.25
N SER A 90 42.51 26.64 29.69
CA SER A 90 43.33 25.46 29.88
C SER A 90 43.51 24.66 28.56
N ILE A 91 42.68 24.93 27.52
CA ILE A 91 42.74 24.24 26.24
C ILE A 91 42.72 25.27 25.09
N LYS A 92 43.55 25.06 24.07
CA LYS A 92 43.57 25.88 22.85
C LYS A 92 42.39 25.51 21.93
N ILE A 93 41.92 26.50 21.13
CA ILE A 93 40.78 26.30 20.19
C ILE A 93 40.99 25.11 19.24
N ASN A 94 42.22 24.91 18.76
CA ASN A 94 42.53 23.78 17.86
C ASN A 94 42.30 22.41 18.55
N SER A 95 42.64 22.32 19.85
CA SER A 95 42.35 21.09 20.62
C SER A 95 40.85 20.87 20.83
N LEU A 96 40.06 21.94 20.94
CA LEU A 96 38.61 21.85 21.03
C LEU A 96 38.04 21.28 19.73
N ILE A 97 38.47 21.76 18.55
CA ILE A 97 38.05 21.28 17.26
C ILE A 97 38.40 19.80 17.08
N VAL A 98 39.61 19.39 17.43
CA VAL A 98 40.03 17.98 17.35
C VAL A 98 39.17 17.09 18.25
N ASN A 99 38.91 17.51 19.49
CA ASN A 99 38.02 16.75 20.38
C ASN A 99 36.60 16.65 19.86
N PHE A 100 36.07 17.72 19.27
CA PHE A 100 34.74 17.70 18.64
C PHE A 100 34.66 16.70 17.47
N ILE A 101 35.69 16.67 16.60
CA ILE A 101 35.79 15.72 15.49
C ILE A 101 35.85 14.27 16.03
N VAL A 102 36.63 14.01 17.08
CA VAL A 102 36.71 12.67 17.68
C VAL A 102 35.35 12.22 18.25
N ILE A 103 34.64 13.11 18.93
CA ILE A 103 33.31 12.82 19.46
C ILE A 103 32.32 12.52 18.34
N LEU A 104 32.30 13.35 17.29
CA LEU A 104 31.45 13.14 16.13
C LEU A 104 31.74 11.79 15.46
N PHE A 105 33.03 11.41 15.38
CA PHE A 105 33.42 10.11 14.83
C PHE A 105 32.94 8.94 15.70
N VAL A 106 33.07 9.05 17.02
CA VAL A 106 32.58 8.01 17.95
C VAL A 106 31.08 7.87 17.87
N GLU A 107 30.34 8.97 17.80
CA GLU A 107 28.88 8.96 17.66
C GLU A 107 28.46 8.35 16.32
N LEU A 108 29.07 8.75 15.21
CA LEU A 108 28.78 8.21 13.88
C LEU A 108 29.08 6.71 13.80
N ILE A 109 30.20 6.26 14.37
CA ILE A 109 30.54 4.83 14.40
C ILE A 109 29.55 4.05 15.28
N SER A 110 29.23 4.56 16.46
CA SER A 110 28.26 3.91 17.37
C SER A 110 26.88 3.79 16.72
N ASN A 111 26.42 4.85 16.05
CA ASN A 111 25.16 4.84 15.31
C ASN A 111 25.21 3.89 14.10
N ALA A 112 26.32 3.88 13.35
CA ALA A 112 26.50 2.98 12.22
C ALA A 112 26.54 1.50 12.66
N VAL A 113 27.20 1.19 13.78
CA VAL A 113 27.21 -0.16 14.36
C VAL A 113 25.82 -0.55 14.81
N TYR A 114 25.10 0.34 15.50
CA TYR A 114 23.74 0.08 15.96
C TYR A 114 22.78 -0.18 14.80
N VAL A 115 22.75 0.71 13.80
CA VAL A 115 21.91 0.55 12.61
C VAL A 115 22.26 -0.74 11.86
N ASN A 116 23.56 -1.11 11.80
CA ASN A 116 23.97 -2.33 11.11
C ASN A 116 23.64 -3.62 11.89
N THR A 117 23.63 -3.59 13.22
CA THR A 117 23.34 -4.81 13.98
C THR A 117 21.86 -5.06 14.16
N ASP A 118 21.03 -4.04 14.34
CA ASP A 118 19.59 -4.21 14.59
C ASP A 118 18.73 -4.14 13.32
N ALA A 119 19.05 -3.24 12.39
CA ALA A 119 18.23 -3.06 11.20
C ALA A 119 18.61 -3.98 10.02
N TYR A 120 19.83 -4.54 10.02
CA TYR A 120 20.33 -5.33 8.89
C TYR A 120 20.15 -6.84 9.03
N THR A 121 19.91 -7.40 10.21
CA THR A 121 19.60 -8.82 10.35
C THR A 121 18.28 -9.15 9.65
N THR A 122 17.24 -8.42 9.96
CA THR A 122 15.93 -8.52 9.29
C THR A 122 16.02 -8.20 7.78
N GLY A 123 16.88 -7.24 7.40
CA GLY A 123 17.03 -6.84 5.99
C GLY A 123 17.72 -7.87 5.10
N LYS A 124 18.67 -8.68 5.62
CA LYS A 124 19.37 -9.71 4.84
C LYS A 124 18.51 -10.92 4.56
N GLU A 125 17.78 -11.39 5.56
CA GLU A 125 16.81 -12.48 5.42
C GLU A 125 15.76 -12.11 4.37
N HIS A 126 15.20 -10.92 4.47
CA HIS A 126 14.23 -10.41 3.50
C HIS A 126 14.82 -10.26 2.09
N LEU A 127 16.05 -9.77 1.94
CA LEU A 127 16.71 -9.65 0.63
C LEU A 127 16.98 -11.01 -0.01
N VAL A 128 17.41 -12.01 0.76
CA VAL A 128 17.67 -13.36 0.23
C VAL A 128 16.37 -14.04 -0.18
N GLY A 129 15.31 -13.90 0.62
CA GLY A 129 13.97 -14.33 0.24
C GLY A 129 13.54 -13.69 -1.07
N THR A 130 13.61 -12.36 -1.16
CA THR A 130 13.26 -11.57 -2.36
C THR A 130 14.04 -12.00 -3.61
N ASP A 131 15.32 -12.33 -3.49
CA ASP A 131 16.13 -12.79 -4.64
C ASP A 131 15.67 -14.18 -5.13
N GLY A 132 15.24 -15.07 -4.25
CA GLY A 132 14.64 -16.35 -4.61
C GLY A 132 13.33 -16.17 -5.39
N TRP A 133 12.44 -15.33 -4.92
CA TRP A 133 11.19 -14.97 -5.61
C TRP A 133 11.46 -14.36 -6.98
N ARG A 134 12.43 -13.45 -7.05
CA ARG A 134 12.85 -12.80 -8.30
C ARG A 134 13.42 -13.80 -9.32
N ALA A 135 14.14 -14.81 -8.86
CA ALA A 135 14.66 -15.86 -9.72
C ALA A 135 13.53 -16.64 -10.39
N ILE A 136 12.50 -17.03 -9.62
CA ILE A 136 11.32 -17.74 -10.13
C ILE A 136 10.54 -16.84 -11.09
N TYR A 137 10.33 -15.58 -10.74
CA TYR A 137 9.67 -14.62 -11.62
C TYR A 137 10.36 -14.53 -12.98
N ASN A 138 11.69 -14.42 -12.99
CA ASN A 138 12.47 -14.30 -14.21
C ASN A 138 12.50 -15.59 -15.04
N GLU A 139 12.45 -16.77 -14.38
CA GLU A 139 12.41 -18.08 -15.04
C GLU A 139 11.14 -18.27 -15.86
N LYS A 140 10.01 -17.78 -15.36
CA LYS A 140 8.70 -17.91 -16.02
C LYS A 140 8.50 -17.03 -17.26
N ASP A 141 9.50 -16.26 -17.66
CA ASP A 141 9.49 -15.34 -18.81
C ASP A 141 8.24 -14.47 -18.91
N ASN A 142 8.34 -13.28 -18.34
CA ASN A 142 7.28 -12.28 -18.37
C ASN A 142 7.47 -11.27 -19.52
N SER A 143 7.95 -11.72 -20.67
CA SER A 143 8.19 -10.87 -21.85
C SER A 143 6.89 -10.39 -22.53
N ASP A 144 5.75 -11.02 -22.20
CA ASP A 144 4.46 -10.61 -22.75
C ASP A 144 3.97 -9.31 -22.09
N LEU A 145 4.16 -8.20 -22.79
CA LEU A 145 3.76 -6.85 -22.36
C LEU A 145 2.25 -6.72 -22.12
N ASN A 146 1.45 -7.63 -22.69
CA ASN A 146 -0.01 -7.61 -22.56
C ASN A 146 -0.51 -8.33 -21.29
N ARG A 147 0.38 -8.85 -20.47
CA ARG A 147 0.05 -9.61 -19.26
C ARG A 147 0.78 -9.04 -18.05
N LYS A 148 0.09 -8.93 -16.94
CA LYS A 148 0.68 -8.53 -15.67
C LYS A 148 0.85 -9.74 -14.76
N THR A 149 1.93 -9.73 -14.02
CA THR A 149 2.14 -10.64 -12.89
C THR A 149 2.13 -9.83 -11.60
N SER A 150 1.27 -10.20 -10.67
CA SER A 150 1.27 -9.65 -9.32
C SER A 150 2.23 -10.44 -8.44
N TRP A 151 3.00 -9.75 -7.66
CA TRP A 151 3.91 -10.33 -6.68
C TRP A 151 3.59 -9.79 -5.29
N ILE A 152 3.33 -10.65 -4.32
CA ILE A 152 2.70 -10.24 -3.05
C ILE A 152 3.69 -9.89 -1.95
N LEU A 153 4.95 -10.30 -2.06
CA LEU A 153 5.99 -9.96 -1.08
C LEU A 153 6.49 -8.51 -1.13
N SER A 154 5.97 -7.63 -1.94
CA SER A 154 6.63 -6.37 -2.12
C SER A 154 6.34 -5.35 -1.03
N GLN A 155 7.25 -5.20 -0.16
CA GLN A 155 7.52 -3.93 0.47
C GLN A 155 8.50 -3.14 -0.43
N ASN A 156 7.97 -2.29 -1.32
CA ASN A 156 8.70 -1.19 -2.01
C ASN A 156 9.86 -1.51 -2.96
N ASN A 157 10.10 -2.73 -3.39
CA ASN A 157 11.27 -3.03 -4.24
C ASN A 157 10.94 -3.51 -5.66
N THR A 158 9.77 -3.22 -6.19
CA THR A 158 9.35 -3.76 -7.47
C THR A 158 9.71 -2.86 -8.63
N VAL A 159 10.60 -3.36 -9.46
CA VAL A 159 10.85 -2.91 -10.83
C VAL A 159 9.77 -3.45 -11.80
N TYR A 160 8.89 -4.31 -11.32
CA TYR A 160 7.89 -5.06 -12.06
C TYR A 160 6.48 -4.45 -11.88
N SER A 161 5.58 -4.69 -12.81
CA SER A 161 4.20 -4.21 -12.78
C SER A 161 3.42 -4.86 -11.63
N ASP A 162 3.56 -4.30 -10.43
CA ASP A 162 2.91 -4.81 -9.23
C ASP A 162 1.60 -4.10 -8.95
N THR A 163 0.62 -4.87 -8.51
CA THR A 163 -0.69 -4.39 -8.06
C THR A 163 -0.75 -4.23 -6.54
N ASN A 164 0.35 -4.47 -5.84
CA ASN A 164 0.46 -4.29 -4.40
C ASN A 164 1.32 -3.07 -4.10
N ILE A 165 0.78 -2.12 -3.37
CA ILE A 165 1.51 -0.89 -3.04
C ILE A 165 1.36 -0.57 -1.56
N PHE A 166 2.50 -0.33 -0.93
CA PHE A 166 2.58 0.43 0.31
C PHE A 166 3.27 1.76 0.03
N SER A 167 2.58 2.87 0.24
CA SER A 167 3.17 4.20 0.06
C SER A 167 2.47 5.25 0.90
N SER A 168 3.22 6.10 1.57
CA SER A 168 2.69 7.28 2.26
C SER A 168 2.14 8.37 1.30
N ILE A 169 2.23 8.17 -0.02
CA ILE A 169 1.76 9.11 -1.06
C ILE A 169 0.92 8.33 -2.10
N ILE A 170 0.08 7.42 -1.63
CA ILE A 170 -0.75 6.61 -2.50
C ILE A 170 -1.88 7.43 -3.13
N ASN A 171 -2.35 6.98 -4.30
CA ASN A 171 -3.56 7.51 -4.90
C ASN A 171 -4.79 6.95 -4.17
N THR A 172 -5.40 7.75 -3.31
CA THR A 172 -6.57 7.36 -2.52
C THR A 172 -7.77 6.92 -3.36
N LYS A 173 -7.89 7.38 -4.61
CA LYS A 173 -8.97 6.95 -5.50
C LYS A 173 -8.80 5.49 -5.94
N VAL A 174 -7.57 5.04 -6.15
CA VAL A 174 -7.27 3.63 -6.42
C VAL A 174 -7.55 2.79 -5.17
N THR A 175 -7.21 3.29 -3.99
CA THR A 175 -7.54 2.60 -2.73
C THR A 175 -9.05 2.44 -2.55
N TRP A 176 -9.84 3.47 -2.84
CA TRP A 176 -11.31 3.39 -2.79
C TRP A 176 -11.89 2.44 -3.84
N LEU A 177 -11.25 2.33 -5.03
CA LEU A 177 -11.64 1.33 -6.01
C LEU A 177 -11.43 -0.09 -5.47
N PHE A 178 -10.29 -0.36 -4.80
CA PHE A 178 -10.03 -1.65 -4.17
C PHE A 178 -11.04 -1.95 -3.07
N ASP A 179 -11.39 -0.96 -2.23
CA ASP A 179 -12.48 -1.08 -1.24
C ASP A 179 -13.81 -1.44 -1.89
N ALA A 180 -14.22 -0.70 -2.93
CA ALA A 180 -15.48 -0.93 -3.62
C ALA A 180 -15.57 -2.33 -4.26
N LEU A 181 -14.43 -2.90 -4.66
CA LEU A 181 -14.34 -4.25 -5.23
C LEU A 181 -14.23 -5.37 -4.16
N GLY A 182 -14.14 -5.03 -2.88
CA GLY A 182 -13.93 -5.99 -1.80
C GLY A 182 -12.51 -6.55 -1.73
N MET A 183 -11.55 -5.86 -2.35
CA MET A 183 -10.15 -6.24 -2.34
C MET A 183 -9.43 -5.63 -1.13
N VAL A 184 -8.27 -6.19 -0.77
CA VAL A 184 -7.52 -5.74 0.41
C VAL A 184 -7.03 -4.30 0.28
N TYR A 185 -7.35 -3.47 1.26
CA TYR A 185 -6.88 -2.10 1.37
C TYR A 185 -6.75 -1.67 2.84
N GLN A 186 -6.00 -0.60 3.10
CA GLN A 186 -5.91 0.01 4.42
C GLN A 186 -6.70 1.33 4.45
N GLU A 187 -7.60 1.48 5.42
CA GLU A 187 -8.57 2.58 5.56
C GLU A 187 -7.95 3.98 5.43
N HIS A 188 -6.72 4.18 5.85
CA HIS A 188 -6.03 5.47 5.73
C HIS A 188 -5.22 5.63 4.43
N GLY A 189 -5.46 4.79 3.43
CA GLY A 189 -4.97 4.99 2.08
C GLY A 189 -3.47 4.76 1.89
N ALA A 190 -2.81 4.02 2.78
CA ALA A 190 -1.38 3.75 2.67
C ALA A 190 -1.05 2.47 1.90
N THR A 191 -2.02 1.55 1.77
CA THR A 191 -1.79 0.22 1.20
C THR A 191 -3.01 -0.26 0.44
N TYR A 192 -2.78 -0.96 -0.67
CA TYR A 192 -3.72 -1.88 -1.28
C TYR A 192 -2.97 -3.11 -1.80
N ALA A 193 -3.66 -4.24 -1.87
CA ALA A 193 -3.07 -5.49 -2.33
C ALA A 193 -4.03 -6.26 -3.23
N TYR A 194 -3.48 -6.93 -4.25
CA TYR A 194 -4.23 -7.76 -5.18
C TYR A 194 -4.55 -9.11 -4.51
N ARG A 195 -5.52 -9.07 -3.62
CA ARG A 195 -6.07 -10.22 -2.88
C ARG A 195 -7.59 -10.14 -2.86
N ASN A 196 -8.27 -11.18 -2.42
CA ASN A 196 -9.73 -11.29 -2.48
C ASN A 196 -10.21 -11.15 -3.93
N THR A 197 -9.57 -11.89 -4.83
CA THR A 197 -9.74 -11.77 -6.28
C THR A 197 -10.97 -12.50 -6.78
N THR A 198 -11.45 -12.07 -7.96
CA THR A 198 -12.50 -12.72 -8.72
C THR A 198 -12.10 -12.78 -10.21
N PRO A 199 -12.77 -13.56 -11.06
CA PRO A 199 -12.58 -13.49 -12.50
C PRO A 199 -12.75 -12.08 -13.09
N VAL A 200 -13.68 -11.29 -12.52
CA VAL A 200 -13.93 -9.90 -12.95
C VAL A 200 -12.75 -9.00 -12.59
N THR A 201 -12.19 -9.10 -11.38
CA THR A 201 -11.03 -8.30 -11.01
C THR A 201 -9.78 -8.69 -11.79
N ALA A 202 -9.64 -9.97 -12.17
CA ALA A 202 -8.57 -10.44 -13.06
C ALA A 202 -8.67 -9.80 -14.46
N LEU A 203 -9.87 -9.74 -15.02
CA LEU A 203 -10.14 -9.04 -16.27
C LEU A 203 -9.86 -7.53 -16.15
N MET A 204 -10.39 -6.89 -15.12
CA MET A 204 -10.32 -5.45 -14.89
C MET A 204 -8.87 -4.97 -14.77
N PHE A 205 -8.07 -5.61 -13.96
CA PHE A 205 -6.66 -5.22 -13.74
C PHE A 205 -5.68 -5.89 -14.70
N ASN A 206 -6.15 -6.81 -15.55
CA ASN A 206 -5.31 -7.59 -16.46
C ASN A 206 -4.18 -8.34 -15.74
N VAL A 207 -4.45 -8.89 -14.55
CA VAL A 207 -3.49 -9.69 -13.81
C VAL A 207 -3.61 -11.14 -14.25
N ARG A 208 -2.68 -11.62 -15.07
CA ARG A 208 -2.67 -12.99 -15.60
C ARG A 208 -2.13 -13.98 -14.60
N ASN A 209 -1.09 -13.58 -13.91
CA ASN A 209 -0.36 -14.45 -13.01
C ASN A 209 -0.24 -13.81 -11.63
N VAL A 210 -0.19 -14.67 -10.62
CA VAL A 210 0.13 -14.26 -9.24
C VAL A 210 1.22 -15.18 -8.72
N LEU A 211 2.28 -14.61 -8.16
CA LEU A 211 3.31 -15.32 -7.42
C LEU A 211 3.09 -15.01 -5.94
N SER A 212 2.79 -16.02 -5.14
CA SER A 212 2.43 -15.88 -3.73
C SER A 212 2.79 -17.13 -2.94
N ASP A 213 2.53 -17.10 -1.64
CA ASP A 213 2.66 -18.27 -0.79
C ASP A 213 1.81 -19.44 -1.34
N ALA A 214 2.30 -20.67 -1.14
CA ALA A 214 1.71 -21.85 -1.78
C ALA A 214 0.33 -22.23 -1.23
N ASP A 215 -0.01 -21.78 -0.03
CA ASP A 215 -1.30 -21.96 0.62
C ASP A 215 -2.25 -20.76 0.42
N ALA A 216 -1.78 -19.71 -0.27
CA ALA A 216 -2.59 -18.55 -0.58
C ALA A 216 -3.77 -18.91 -1.49
N TYR A 217 -4.90 -18.24 -1.26
CA TYR A 217 -6.12 -18.46 -2.01
C TYR A 217 -6.46 -17.27 -2.91
N TYR A 218 -6.69 -17.54 -4.19
CA TYR A 218 -7.04 -16.54 -5.20
C TYR A 218 -8.25 -16.99 -5.99
N GLY A 219 -9.40 -16.35 -5.79
CA GLY A 219 -10.62 -16.61 -6.55
C GLY A 219 -10.40 -16.36 -8.05
N GLY A 220 -10.82 -17.32 -8.87
CA GLY A 220 -10.66 -17.27 -10.33
C GLY A 220 -9.26 -17.62 -10.84
N TYR A 221 -8.35 -18.12 -9.98
CA TYR A 221 -7.01 -18.57 -10.35
C TYR A 221 -6.80 -20.06 -10.08
N THR A 222 -5.94 -20.65 -10.88
CA THR A 222 -5.50 -22.04 -10.71
C THR A 222 -4.03 -22.07 -10.33
N LYS A 223 -3.69 -22.83 -9.29
CA LYS A 223 -2.31 -23.10 -8.88
C LYS A 223 -1.63 -23.96 -9.93
N GLU A 224 -0.63 -23.44 -10.62
CA GLU A 224 0.08 -24.12 -11.70
C GLU A 224 1.28 -24.92 -11.18
N GLN A 225 2.10 -24.31 -10.31
CA GLN A 225 3.35 -24.87 -9.84
C GLN A 225 3.74 -24.31 -8.47
N SER A 226 4.27 -25.18 -7.59
CA SER A 226 4.89 -24.78 -6.33
C SER A 226 6.41 -24.84 -6.38
N TYR A 227 7.06 -24.04 -5.57
CA TYR A 227 8.51 -23.89 -5.43
C TYR A 227 8.88 -23.84 -3.95
N ASN A 228 9.93 -24.56 -3.56
CA ASN A 228 10.47 -24.48 -2.20
C ASN A 228 11.69 -23.55 -2.18
N LEU A 229 11.61 -22.48 -1.44
CA LEU A 229 12.73 -21.59 -1.16
C LEU A 229 13.37 -21.97 0.16
N LYS A 230 14.59 -22.55 0.09
CA LYS A 230 15.35 -22.91 1.30
C LYS A 230 16.64 -22.12 1.38
N ASN A 231 16.92 -21.60 2.56
CA ASN A 231 18.20 -21.01 2.87
C ASN A 231 18.53 -21.22 4.36
N ASP A 232 19.36 -22.22 4.62
CA ASP A 232 19.73 -22.62 6.00
C ASP A 232 20.51 -21.53 6.78
N VAL A 233 21.14 -20.58 6.08
CA VAL A 233 21.89 -19.49 6.71
C VAL A 233 20.96 -18.43 7.32
N TYR A 234 19.78 -18.26 6.71
CA TYR A 234 18.79 -17.26 7.10
C TYR A 234 17.47 -17.88 7.59
N ASP A 235 17.47 -19.17 7.85
CA ASP A 235 16.29 -19.95 8.34
C ASP A 235 15.04 -19.70 7.47
N ILE A 236 15.24 -19.66 6.15
CA ILE A 236 14.15 -19.54 5.17
C ILE A 236 13.76 -20.93 4.71
N ASP A 237 12.51 -21.30 4.89
CA ASP A 237 11.87 -22.53 4.36
C ASP A 237 10.45 -22.20 3.91
N ASP A 238 10.34 -21.39 2.82
CA ASP A 238 9.08 -20.91 2.30
C ASP A 238 8.63 -21.76 1.12
N GLU A 239 7.37 -22.18 1.11
CA GLU A 239 6.73 -22.76 -0.07
C GLU A 239 5.90 -21.68 -0.78
N ILE A 240 6.26 -21.39 -2.03
CA ILE A 240 5.57 -20.40 -2.86
C ILE A 240 5.01 -21.05 -4.11
N ALA A 241 3.98 -20.43 -4.71
CA ALA A 241 3.34 -20.95 -5.89
C ALA A 241 3.07 -19.91 -6.96
N TRP A 242 3.03 -20.38 -8.18
CA TRP A 242 2.59 -19.65 -9.35
C TRP A 242 1.13 -19.98 -9.64
N TYR A 243 0.30 -18.94 -9.61
CA TYR A 243 -1.13 -19.02 -9.92
C TYR A 243 -1.38 -18.35 -11.27
N THR A 244 -2.28 -18.87 -12.06
CA THR A 244 -2.62 -18.34 -13.39
C THR A 244 -4.12 -18.31 -13.63
N THR A 245 -4.55 -17.39 -14.50
CA THR A 245 -5.94 -17.29 -14.92
C THR A 245 -6.05 -16.96 -16.41
N ASP A 246 -7.13 -17.38 -17.04
CA ASP A 246 -7.46 -17.05 -18.42
C ASP A 246 -8.40 -15.86 -18.60
N TYR A 247 -8.84 -15.25 -17.49
CA TYR A 247 -9.74 -14.10 -17.52
C TYR A 247 -9.04 -12.79 -17.87
N ALA A 248 -7.74 -12.65 -17.66
CA ALA A 248 -6.95 -11.49 -18.04
C ALA A 248 -6.70 -11.49 -19.55
N VAL A 249 -7.34 -10.59 -20.30
CA VAL A 249 -7.32 -10.54 -21.76
C VAL A 249 -6.50 -9.41 -22.36
N GLY A 250 -6.26 -8.32 -21.64
CA GLY A 250 -5.46 -7.18 -22.10
C GLY A 250 -5.52 -5.99 -21.15
N ALA A 251 -4.56 -5.06 -21.29
CA ALA A 251 -4.41 -3.89 -20.41
C ALA A 251 -5.53 -2.83 -20.58
N GLY A 252 -6.39 -3.01 -21.57
CA GLY A 252 -7.54 -2.16 -21.83
C GLY A 252 -8.32 -2.69 -23.03
N PHE A 253 -9.51 -2.15 -23.26
CA PHE A 253 -10.38 -2.50 -24.38
C PHE A 253 -11.36 -1.35 -24.68
N SER A 254 -11.80 -1.24 -25.95
CA SER A 254 -12.79 -0.25 -26.31
C SER A 254 -14.21 -0.69 -25.90
N THR A 255 -15.02 0.26 -25.46
CA THR A 255 -16.41 0.09 -25.02
C THR A 255 -17.31 1.08 -25.77
N ASP A 256 -18.62 0.93 -25.68
CA ASP A 256 -19.61 1.86 -26.23
C ASP A 256 -19.72 3.21 -25.50
N GLY A 257 -19.03 3.37 -24.39
CA GLY A 257 -19.03 4.59 -23.58
C GLY A 257 -19.80 4.49 -22.26
N SER A 258 -20.59 3.45 -22.01
CA SER A 258 -21.36 3.23 -20.77
C SER A 258 -20.45 3.26 -19.54
N ILE A 259 -19.22 2.78 -19.67
CA ILE A 259 -18.21 2.74 -18.59
C ILE A 259 -17.89 4.12 -17.98
N LYS A 260 -18.26 5.24 -18.60
CA LYS A 260 -18.11 6.58 -18.00
C LYS A 260 -18.93 6.75 -16.74
N ASP A 261 -20.09 6.10 -16.70
CA ASP A 261 -21.07 6.22 -15.64
C ASP A 261 -20.92 5.10 -14.59
N TRP A 262 -19.92 4.21 -14.77
CA TRP A 262 -19.64 3.14 -13.80
C TRP A 262 -19.41 3.68 -12.41
N ASN A 263 -20.33 3.32 -11.50
CA ASN A 263 -20.34 3.79 -10.13
C ASN A 263 -19.57 2.83 -9.20
N VAL A 264 -18.48 3.30 -8.65
CA VAL A 264 -17.63 2.56 -7.68
C VAL A 264 -17.90 2.97 -6.23
N SER A 265 -18.98 3.68 -5.96
CA SER A 265 -19.38 4.08 -4.60
C SER A 265 -20.38 3.12 -3.95
N ASP A 266 -20.73 2.03 -4.62
CA ASP A 266 -21.60 1.01 -4.06
C ASP A 266 -20.92 0.23 -2.93
N VAL A 267 -21.68 -0.16 -1.93
CA VAL A 267 -21.17 -0.88 -0.77
C VAL A 267 -21.06 -2.39 -0.99
N VAL A 268 -21.71 -2.92 -2.03
CA VAL A 268 -21.71 -4.36 -2.36
C VAL A 268 -20.72 -4.65 -3.49
N PRO A 269 -19.59 -5.32 -3.21
CA PRO A 269 -18.54 -5.54 -4.20
C PRO A 269 -18.99 -6.23 -5.49
N PHE A 270 -19.89 -7.19 -5.38
CA PHE A 270 -20.37 -7.95 -6.54
C PHE A 270 -21.29 -7.12 -7.47
N GLU A 271 -22.02 -6.16 -6.91
CA GLU A 271 -22.83 -5.24 -7.72
C GLU A 271 -21.93 -4.28 -8.51
N VAL A 272 -20.85 -3.78 -7.89
CA VAL A 272 -19.85 -2.96 -8.57
C VAL A 272 -19.18 -3.72 -9.72
N GLN A 273 -18.89 -5.00 -9.50
CA GLN A 273 -18.30 -5.89 -10.50
C GLN A 273 -19.29 -6.24 -11.62
N ASN A 274 -20.55 -6.50 -11.29
CA ASN A 274 -21.62 -6.72 -12.28
C ASN A 274 -21.83 -5.51 -13.18
N GLU A 275 -21.88 -4.31 -12.60
CA GLU A 275 -22.03 -3.06 -13.35
C GLU A 275 -20.84 -2.86 -14.31
N PHE A 276 -19.59 -3.11 -13.84
CA PHE A 276 -18.43 -3.09 -14.71
C PHE A 276 -18.58 -4.04 -15.92
N VAL A 277 -18.94 -5.30 -15.67
CA VAL A 277 -19.09 -6.29 -16.75
C VAL A 277 -20.18 -5.86 -17.74
N LYS A 278 -21.31 -5.38 -17.24
CA LYS A 278 -22.39 -4.84 -18.08
C LYS A 278 -21.91 -3.69 -18.95
N ASP A 279 -21.21 -2.72 -18.37
CA ASP A 279 -20.76 -1.51 -19.07
C ASP A 279 -19.69 -1.80 -20.12
N VAL A 280 -18.86 -2.83 -19.94
CA VAL A 280 -17.81 -3.15 -20.90
C VAL A 280 -18.23 -4.15 -21.97
N SER A 281 -19.27 -4.96 -21.72
CA SER A 281 -19.61 -6.09 -22.58
C SER A 281 -21.10 -6.19 -22.93
N GLY A 282 -21.98 -5.52 -22.20
CA GLY A 282 -23.42 -5.70 -22.25
C GLY A 282 -23.94 -6.96 -21.57
N VAL A 283 -23.06 -7.78 -20.97
CA VAL A 283 -23.43 -9.01 -20.28
C VAL A 283 -23.86 -8.70 -18.86
N GLU A 284 -24.98 -9.27 -18.42
CA GLU A 284 -25.53 -9.11 -17.08
C GLU A 284 -25.51 -10.43 -16.29
N GLY A 285 -25.44 -10.33 -14.96
CA GLY A 285 -25.64 -11.46 -14.07
C GLY A 285 -24.45 -12.42 -13.98
N VAL A 286 -23.21 -11.91 -14.00
CA VAL A 286 -22.01 -12.71 -13.68
C VAL A 286 -22.05 -13.17 -12.24
N PHE A 287 -22.55 -12.32 -11.35
CA PHE A 287 -22.84 -12.68 -9.96
C PHE A 287 -24.32 -12.47 -9.69
N THR A 288 -24.99 -13.49 -9.17
CA THR A 288 -26.42 -13.43 -8.80
C THR A 288 -26.54 -13.59 -7.29
N HIS A 289 -27.21 -12.64 -6.64
CA HIS A 289 -27.42 -12.67 -5.20
C HIS A 289 -28.18 -13.93 -4.76
N VAL A 290 -27.69 -14.57 -3.70
CA VAL A 290 -28.31 -15.72 -3.04
C VAL A 290 -28.69 -15.33 -1.63
N SER A 291 -29.99 -15.37 -1.32
CA SER A 291 -30.47 -15.11 0.04
C SER A 291 -30.06 -16.25 1.00
N PRO A 292 -29.69 -15.97 2.26
CA PRO A 292 -29.52 -17.01 3.26
C PRO A 292 -30.72 -17.96 3.39
N ASP A 293 -31.93 -17.48 3.11
CA ASP A 293 -33.15 -18.30 3.12
C ASP A 293 -33.18 -19.36 2.02
N GLU A 294 -32.37 -19.19 0.97
CA GLU A 294 -32.19 -20.15 -0.12
C GLU A 294 -31.14 -21.24 0.23
N LEU A 295 -30.31 -21.00 1.25
CA LEU A 295 -29.32 -21.94 1.72
C LEU A 295 -29.96 -22.92 2.73
N THR A 296 -29.65 -24.22 2.61
CA THR A 296 -30.21 -25.23 3.50
C THR A 296 -29.56 -25.15 4.89
N ASP A 297 -30.35 -25.20 5.95
CA ASP A 297 -29.88 -25.20 7.34
C ASP A 297 -28.93 -24.03 7.68
N PHE A 298 -29.17 -22.83 7.12
CA PHE A 298 -28.39 -21.65 7.45
C PHE A 298 -28.56 -21.29 8.93
N ASP A 299 -27.43 -21.21 9.66
CA ASP A 299 -27.37 -20.87 11.08
C ASP A 299 -26.17 -19.97 11.40
N VAL A 300 -26.29 -19.15 12.45
CA VAL A 300 -25.22 -18.25 12.93
C VAL A 300 -24.95 -18.51 14.40
N LYS A 301 -23.75 -18.96 14.72
CA LYS A 301 -23.27 -19.18 16.09
C LYS A 301 -22.25 -18.12 16.49
N TYR A 302 -22.10 -17.95 17.79
CA TYR A 302 -21.20 -16.97 18.37
C TYR A 302 -20.23 -17.65 19.33
N ARG A 303 -18.94 -17.35 19.21
CA ARG A 303 -17.87 -17.79 20.12
C ARG A 303 -17.12 -16.54 20.61
N GLY A 304 -16.86 -16.42 21.93
CA GLY A 304 -16.21 -15.26 22.52
C GLY A 304 -17.03 -13.95 22.40
N SER A 305 -18.29 -14.06 21.95
CA SER A 305 -19.21 -12.95 21.76
C SER A 305 -20.65 -13.37 22.03
N THR A 306 -21.53 -12.41 22.21
CA THR A 306 -22.97 -12.64 22.29
C THR A 306 -23.70 -11.86 21.21
N PRO A 307 -24.84 -12.37 20.69
CA PRO A 307 -25.66 -11.58 19.77
C PRO A 307 -26.19 -10.34 20.48
N ASP A 308 -25.93 -9.17 19.88
CA ASP A 308 -26.53 -7.93 20.35
C ASP A 308 -27.86 -7.74 19.63
N ARG A 309 -28.95 -7.77 20.39
CA ARG A 309 -30.33 -7.59 19.87
C ARG A 309 -30.68 -6.13 19.57
N GLN A 310 -29.81 -5.19 19.83
CA GLN A 310 -30.03 -3.80 19.44
C GLN A 310 -29.76 -3.62 17.95
N VAL A 311 -30.69 -2.93 17.28
CA VAL A 311 -30.51 -2.41 15.92
C VAL A 311 -29.19 -1.68 15.86
N LEU A 312 -28.45 -1.85 14.76
CA LEU A 312 -27.15 -1.25 14.40
C LEU A 312 -26.62 -0.21 15.40
N PRO A 313 -25.36 -0.30 15.87
CA PRO A 313 -24.79 0.72 16.76
C PRO A 313 -25.01 2.12 16.17
N ASP A 314 -25.35 3.09 17.03
CA ASP A 314 -25.54 4.48 16.61
C ASP A 314 -24.33 4.95 15.77
N GLY A 315 -24.58 5.39 14.53
CA GLY A 315 -23.59 5.89 13.61
C GLY A 315 -23.07 4.89 12.57
N VAL A 316 -23.47 3.63 12.60
CA VAL A 316 -23.19 2.67 11.51
C VAL A 316 -24.36 2.68 10.53
N THR A 317 -24.24 3.47 9.47
CA THR A 317 -25.18 3.44 8.35
C THR A 317 -24.61 2.49 7.30
N LEU A 318 -25.19 1.30 7.22
CA LEU A 318 -24.91 0.37 6.14
C LEU A 318 -25.97 0.60 5.06
N GLU A 319 -25.66 1.44 4.11
CA GLU A 319 -26.47 1.56 2.90
C GLU A 319 -26.22 0.32 2.03
N ARG A 320 -27.20 -0.60 1.99
CA ARG A 320 -27.14 -1.80 1.17
C ARG A 320 -28.25 -1.80 0.16
N LYS A 321 -27.91 -2.18 -1.08
CA LYS A 321 -28.92 -2.47 -2.12
C LYS A 321 -29.65 -3.80 -1.87
N THR A 322 -29.01 -4.74 -1.18
CA THR A 322 -29.58 -6.06 -0.84
C THR A 322 -30.11 -6.11 0.58
N ASP A 323 -31.15 -6.90 0.80
CA ASP A 323 -31.83 -7.02 2.09
C ASP A 323 -30.96 -7.80 3.12
N LYS A 324 -30.09 -7.13 3.74
CA LYS A 324 -29.75 -7.10 5.18
C LYS A 324 -29.42 -8.42 5.87
N ASN A 325 -28.35 -9.05 5.46
CA ASN A 325 -27.75 -10.09 6.26
C ASN A 325 -26.74 -9.49 7.26
N ALA A 326 -27.23 -8.61 8.13
CA ALA A 326 -26.41 -7.94 9.15
C ALA A 326 -26.61 -8.62 10.51
N TYR A 327 -25.50 -9.10 11.08
CA TYR A 327 -25.48 -9.81 12.35
C TYR A 327 -24.71 -9.00 13.38
N THR A 328 -25.43 -8.51 14.40
CA THR A 328 -24.83 -7.74 15.48
C THR A 328 -24.19 -8.67 16.51
N TYR A 329 -23.06 -8.26 17.04
CA TYR A 329 -22.38 -8.98 18.10
C TYR A 329 -21.76 -8.04 19.14
N MET A 330 -21.47 -8.58 20.31
CA MET A 330 -20.74 -7.89 21.36
C MET A 330 -19.60 -8.78 21.87
N ASN A 331 -18.39 -8.27 21.83
CA ASN A 331 -17.24 -8.90 22.46
C ASN A 331 -17.42 -9.00 23.96
N VAL A 332 -17.27 -10.19 24.51
CA VAL A 332 -17.45 -10.47 25.96
C VAL A 332 -16.13 -10.83 26.65
N SER A 333 -15.02 -10.95 25.92
CA SER A 333 -13.71 -11.26 26.45
C SER A 333 -12.70 -10.16 26.11
N LEU A 334 -11.77 -9.90 27.05
CA LEU A 334 -10.59 -9.07 26.83
C LEU A 334 -9.34 -9.93 26.60
N ASP A 335 -9.48 -11.25 26.56
CA ASP A 335 -8.40 -12.19 26.35
C ASP A 335 -8.02 -12.21 24.89
N GLU A 336 -6.74 -11.93 24.57
CA GLU A 336 -6.21 -11.94 23.21
C GLU A 336 -6.33 -13.33 22.54
N ASP A 337 -6.38 -14.39 23.34
CA ASP A 337 -6.61 -15.75 22.85
C ASP A 337 -8.11 -16.06 22.57
N TYR A 338 -9.02 -15.14 22.90
CA TYR A 338 -10.47 -15.30 22.75
C TYR A 338 -11.10 -14.20 21.90
N HIS A 339 -10.79 -14.21 20.62
CA HIS A 339 -11.42 -13.28 19.69
C HIS A 339 -12.92 -13.59 19.47
N ALA A 340 -13.73 -12.53 19.42
CA ALA A 340 -15.13 -12.67 19.03
C ALA A 340 -15.22 -13.27 17.63
N THR A 341 -15.88 -14.40 17.53
CA THR A 341 -16.04 -15.12 16.26
C THR A 341 -17.52 -15.32 15.98
N GLN A 342 -17.94 -14.99 14.78
CA GLN A 342 -19.23 -15.39 14.22
C GLN A 342 -18.98 -16.58 13.31
N ILE A 343 -19.80 -17.64 13.49
CA ILE A 343 -19.67 -18.88 12.75
C ILE A 343 -20.96 -19.05 11.95
N TYR A 344 -20.85 -18.89 10.64
CA TYR A 344 -21.94 -19.09 9.69
C TYR A 344 -21.83 -20.51 9.14
N THR A 345 -22.94 -21.26 9.21
CA THR A 345 -23.00 -22.63 8.71
C THR A 345 -24.18 -22.80 7.77
N PHE A 346 -24.01 -23.56 6.71
CA PHE A 346 -25.08 -23.93 5.81
C PHE A 346 -24.74 -25.21 5.03
N THR A 347 -25.75 -25.75 4.37
CA THR A 347 -25.60 -26.87 3.41
C THR A 347 -25.97 -26.37 2.03
N ALA A 348 -25.14 -26.64 1.02
CA ALA A 348 -25.41 -26.25 -0.35
C ALA A 348 -26.70 -26.94 -0.86
N PRO A 349 -27.73 -26.18 -1.27
CA PRO A 349 -29.02 -26.75 -1.70
C PRO A 349 -28.95 -27.45 -3.06
N ARG A 350 -28.00 -27.08 -3.88
CA ARG A 350 -27.75 -27.56 -5.25
C ARG A 350 -26.28 -27.40 -5.62
N ASP A 351 -25.88 -27.92 -6.76
CA ASP A 351 -24.58 -27.61 -7.35
C ASP A 351 -24.54 -26.12 -7.72
N MET A 352 -23.51 -25.40 -7.24
CA MET A 352 -23.37 -23.96 -7.45
C MET A 352 -21.92 -23.52 -7.20
N HIS A 353 -21.45 -22.50 -7.91
CA HIS A 353 -20.19 -21.85 -7.59
C HIS A 353 -20.51 -20.60 -6.75
N LEU A 354 -20.13 -20.61 -5.48
CA LEU A 354 -20.57 -19.61 -4.51
C LEU A 354 -19.41 -18.71 -4.08
N TYR A 355 -19.66 -17.43 -4.08
CA TYR A 355 -18.84 -16.40 -3.45
C TYR A 355 -19.53 -15.83 -2.24
N VAL A 356 -18.76 -15.30 -1.29
CA VAL A 356 -19.28 -14.57 -0.15
C VAL A 356 -18.57 -13.24 0.01
N SER A 357 -19.31 -12.20 0.36
CA SER A 357 -18.79 -10.92 0.83
C SER A 357 -19.03 -10.78 2.31
N LEU A 358 -17.98 -10.49 3.06
CA LEU A 358 -18.01 -10.18 4.49
C LEU A 358 -17.59 -8.74 4.71
N GLU A 359 -18.34 -7.98 5.51
CA GLU A 359 -17.98 -6.61 5.86
C GLU A 359 -18.17 -6.39 7.36
N ASP A 360 -17.15 -5.84 8.03
CA ASP A 360 -17.18 -5.42 9.42
C ASP A 360 -16.33 -4.16 9.59
N ALA A 361 -16.83 -3.17 10.34
CA ALA A 361 -16.07 -1.97 10.69
C ALA A 361 -14.81 -2.27 11.55
N ASN A 362 -14.74 -3.46 12.14
CA ASN A 362 -13.56 -3.98 12.81
C ASN A 362 -12.84 -4.95 11.85
N LYS A 363 -11.55 -5.14 12.09
CA LYS A 363 -10.72 -6.05 11.29
C LYS A 363 -11.19 -7.49 11.45
N LEU A 364 -11.43 -8.17 10.33
CA LEU A 364 -11.78 -9.58 10.30
C LEU A 364 -10.60 -10.43 9.83
N CYS A 365 -10.50 -11.63 10.39
CA CYS A 365 -9.84 -12.77 9.76
C CYS A 365 -10.91 -13.81 9.46
N ASN A 366 -10.78 -14.49 8.34
CA ASN A 366 -11.80 -15.43 7.91
C ASN A 366 -11.21 -16.82 7.68
N ILE A 367 -11.87 -17.84 8.24
CA ILE A 367 -11.53 -19.23 7.99
C ILE A 367 -12.76 -19.86 7.34
N VAL A 368 -12.54 -20.51 6.20
CA VAL A 368 -13.61 -21.20 5.46
C VAL A 368 -13.31 -22.67 5.35
N THR A 369 -14.29 -23.49 5.72
CA THR A 369 -14.21 -24.95 5.54
C THR A 369 -15.38 -25.46 4.72
N VAL A 370 -15.10 -26.45 3.87
CA VAL A 370 -16.10 -27.23 3.14
C VAL A 370 -15.94 -28.70 3.53
N ASP A 371 -16.99 -29.31 4.03
CA ASP A 371 -16.98 -30.69 4.59
C ASP A 371 -15.84 -30.90 5.62
N GLY A 372 -15.50 -29.85 6.39
CA GLY A 372 -14.45 -29.87 7.40
C GLY A 372 -13.02 -29.69 6.86
N ASN A 373 -12.84 -29.54 5.57
CA ASN A 373 -11.54 -29.21 4.97
C ASN A 373 -11.39 -27.70 4.84
N VAL A 374 -10.30 -27.15 5.33
CA VAL A 374 -9.99 -25.72 5.17
C VAL A 374 -9.71 -25.44 3.70
N ILE A 375 -10.47 -24.50 3.12
CA ILE A 375 -10.29 -24.05 1.74
C ILE A 375 -9.72 -22.64 1.67
N ALA A 376 -9.93 -21.83 2.72
CA ALA A 376 -9.32 -20.52 2.87
C ALA A 376 -9.05 -20.26 4.36
N ASP A 377 -7.84 -19.81 4.67
CA ASP A 377 -7.45 -19.30 5.96
C ASP A 377 -6.73 -17.97 5.75
N ILE A 378 -7.43 -16.87 6.08
CA ILE A 378 -6.93 -15.51 5.86
C ILE A 378 -6.24 -14.96 7.13
N ASN A 379 -6.03 -15.80 8.15
CA ASN A 379 -5.37 -15.39 9.39
C ASN A 379 -3.88 -15.06 9.22
N GLU A 380 -3.19 -15.70 8.29
CA GLU A 380 -1.74 -15.52 8.11
C GLU A 380 -1.34 -14.18 7.48
N TYR A 381 -2.30 -13.41 6.98
CA TYR A 381 -2.01 -12.14 6.31
C TYR A 381 -2.16 -10.93 7.25
N ASP A 382 -1.73 -11.06 8.47
CA ASP A 382 -1.88 -10.12 9.60
C ASP A 382 -1.44 -8.68 9.34
N ALA A 383 -0.71 -8.39 8.28
CA ALA A 383 -0.16 -7.06 8.06
C ALA A 383 -1.25 -6.02 7.71
N TYR A 384 -2.36 -6.43 7.05
CA TYR A 384 -3.36 -5.48 6.53
C TYR A 384 -4.77 -6.07 6.46
N PRO A 385 -5.42 -6.33 7.59
CA PRO A 385 -6.81 -6.79 7.60
C PRO A 385 -7.72 -5.74 6.97
N SER A 386 -8.52 -6.17 6.01
CA SER A 386 -9.52 -5.34 5.32
C SER A 386 -10.84 -5.31 6.09
N PRO A 387 -11.60 -4.21 6.07
CA PRO A 387 -12.97 -4.21 6.58
C PRO A 387 -13.96 -4.94 5.66
N LYS A 388 -13.57 -5.24 4.43
CA LYS A 388 -14.36 -6.02 3.46
C LYS A 388 -13.51 -7.15 2.91
N ASP A 389 -14.10 -8.35 2.86
CA ASP A 389 -13.49 -9.52 2.26
C ASP A 389 -14.43 -10.15 1.24
N VAL A 390 -13.90 -10.47 0.07
CA VAL A 390 -14.56 -11.26 -0.96
C VAL A 390 -13.85 -12.61 -1.01
N LEU A 391 -14.60 -13.68 -0.76
CA LEU A 391 -14.07 -15.05 -0.72
C LEU A 391 -14.78 -15.91 -1.75
N ASP A 392 -14.01 -16.70 -2.49
CA ASP A 392 -14.51 -17.73 -3.38
C ASP A 392 -14.66 -19.04 -2.59
N LEU A 393 -15.87 -19.54 -2.45
CA LEU A 393 -16.12 -20.83 -1.80
C LEU A 393 -15.96 -22.00 -2.78
N GLY A 394 -15.68 -21.70 -4.04
CA GLY A 394 -15.53 -22.68 -5.11
C GLY A 394 -16.84 -23.31 -5.58
N GLU A 395 -16.69 -24.37 -6.38
CA GLU A 395 -17.82 -25.17 -6.83
C GLU A 395 -18.30 -26.10 -5.73
N LEU A 396 -19.44 -25.76 -5.13
CA LEU A 396 -20.10 -26.58 -4.14
C LEU A 396 -21.03 -27.60 -4.81
N LYS A 397 -21.03 -28.82 -4.28
CA LYS A 397 -21.99 -29.86 -4.67
C LYS A 397 -23.15 -29.87 -3.71
N SER A 398 -24.35 -30.24 -4.21
CA SER A 398 -25.54 -30.40 -3.38
C SER A 398 -25.26 -31.28 -2.17
N GLY A 399 -25.59 -30.77 -0.98
CA GLY A 399 -25.40 -31.47 0.30
C GLY A 399 -24.05 -31.23 0.97
N GLN A 400 -23.10 -30.52 0.36
CA GLN A 400 -21.86 -30.14 1.02
C GLN A 400 -22.12 -29.10 2.13
N LYS A 401 -21.41 -29.28 3.25
CA LYS A 401 -21.50 -28.40 4.40
C LYS A 401 -20.41 -27.35 4.37
N VAL A 402 -20.80 -26.10 4.50
CA VAL A 402 -19.91 -24.95 4.56
C VAL A 402 -19.94 -24.34 5.96
N GLU A 403 -18.77 -24.01 6.47
CA GLU A 403 -18.61 -23.21 7.68
C GLU A 403 -17.68 -22.05 7.39
N ILE A 404 -18.11 -20.83 7.75
CA ILE A 404 -17.34 -19.59 7.63
C ILE A 404 -17.17 -19.02 9.02
N GLN A 405 -15.93 -18.89 9.49
CA GLN A 405 -15.61 -18.25 10.76
C GLN A 405 -15.10 -16.84 10.48
N ALA A 406 -15.88 -15.83 10.84
CA ALA A 406 -15.49 -14.43 10.82
C ALA A 406 -14.95 -14.05 12.20
N VAL A 407 -13.63 -13.94 12.32
CA VAL A 407 -12.91 -13.69 13.58
C VAL A 407 -12.59 -12.21 13.69
N ASN A 408 -13.11 -11.56 14.74
CA ASN A 408 -12.82 -10.15 15.02
C ASN A 408 -11.55 -10.00 15.86
N LEU A 409 -10.52 -9.38 15.31
CA LEU A 409 -9.22 -9.18 15.96
C LEU A 409 -9.19 -8.06 17.01
N SER A 410 -10.32 -7.44 17.34
CA SER A 410 -10.36 -6.38 18.34
C SER A 410 -10.20 -6.93 19.76
N THR A 411 -9.21 -6.42 20.48
CA THR A 411 -8.95 -6.74 21.90
C THR A 411 -9.79 -5.90 22.88
N VAL A 412 -10.74 -5.13 22.41
CA VAL A 412 -11.61 -4.26 23.22
C VAL A 412 -13.03 -4.77 23.25
N LEU A 413 -13.71 -4.61 24.40
CA LEU A 413 -15.14 -4.86 24.50
C LEU A 413 -15.87 -3.88 23.58
N LYS A 414 -16.32 -4.35 22.44
CA LYS A 414 -17.00 -3.56 21.42
C LYS A 414 -18.24 -4.29 20.94
N LYS A 415 -19.22 -3.49 20.59
CA LYS A 415 -20.31 -3.91 19.70
C LYS A 415 -19.79 -3.84 18.26
N GLY A 416 -20.16 -4.82 17.45
CA GLY A 416 -19.86 -4.87 16.04
C GLY A 416 -21.06 -5.34 15.23
N VAL A 417 -20.93 -5.16 13.91
CA VAL A 417 -21.90 -5.64 12.94
C VAL A 417 -21.10 -6.26 11.81
N THR A 418 -21.29 -7.55 11.60
CA THR A 418 -20.79 -8.22 10.42
C THR A 418 -21.93 -8.38 9.43
N CYS A 419 -21.70 -7.96 8.21
CA CYS A 419 -22.61 -8.17 7.11
C CYS A 419 -22.08 -9.28 6.23
N ILE A 420 -22.94 -10.22 5.83
CA ILE A 420 -22.60 -11.32 4.95
C ILE A 420 -23.58 -11.36 3.79
N ASP A 421 -23.07 -11.41 2.57
CA ASP A 421 -23.89 -11.56 1.36
C ASP A 421 -23.30 -12.66 0.50
N PHE A 422 -24.15 -13.53 -0.03
CA PHE A 422 -23.78 -14.64 -0.89
C PHE A 422 -24.13 -14.35 -2.33
N TYR A 423 -23.22 -14.75 -3.24
CA TYR A 423 -23.44 -14.60 -4.68
C TYR A 423 -23.03 -15.87 -5.41
N GLU A 424 -23.90 -16.36 -6.28
CA GLU A 424 -23.57 -17.42 -7.22
C GLU A 424 -22.86 -16.83 -8.42
N TYR A 425 -21.71 -17.38 -8.75
CA TYR A 425 -20.91 -17.01 -9.91
C TYR A 425 -21.32 -17.86 -11.12
N HIS A 426 -21.45 -17.21 -12.27
CA HIS A 426 -21.81 -17.81 -13.56
C HIS A 426 -20.66 -17.68 -14.54
N ASP A 427 -19.88 -18.74 -14.69
CA ASP A 427 -18.71 -18.78 -15.58
C ASP A 427 -19.10 -18.60 -17.06
N ASP A 428 -20.23 -19.15 -17.49
CA ASP A 428 -20.76 -18.96 -18.84
C ASP A 428 -20.95 -17.47 -19.19
N LYS A 429 -21.44 -16.66 -18.26
CA LYS A 429 -21.59 -15.22 -18.39
C LYS A 429 -20.25 -14.50 -18.46
N MET A 430 -19.30 -14.93 -17.65
CA MET A 430 -17.94 -14.36 -17.67
C MET A 430 -17.20 -14.71 -18.97
N GLN A 431 -17.37 -15.93 -19.51
CA GLN A 431 -16.84 -16.29 -20.83
C GLN A 431 -17.51 -15.50 -21.96
N GLU A 432 -18.84 -15.28 -21.90
CA GLU A 432 -19.56 -14.40 -22.83
C GLU A 432 -18.97 -12.98 -22.83
N CYS A 433 -18.73 -12.40 -21.67
CA CYS A 433 -18.06 -11.11 -21.51
C CYS A 433 -16.67 -11.12 -22.18
N LYS A 434 -15.84 -12.08 -21.84
CA LYS A 434 -14.48 -12.22 -22.37
C LYS A 434 -14.45 -12.31 -23.90
N GLU A 435 -15.33 -13.12 -24.50
CA GLU A 435 -15.43 -13.24 -25.95
C GLU A 435 -15.93 -11.94 -26.61
N SER A 436 -16.83 -11.19 -25.96
CA SER A 436 -17.36 -9.93 -26.50
C SER A 436 -16.30 -8.84 -26.64
N ILE A 437 -15.29 -8.82 -25.74
CA ILE A 437 -14.23 -7.79 -25.71
C ILE A 437 -12.93 -8.21 -26.39
N LYS A 438 -12.74 -9.48 -26.71
CA LYS A 438 -11.51 -10.08 -27.24
C LYS A 438 -10.92 -9.34 -28.45
N ASP A 439 -11.77 -8.94 -29.41
CA ASP A 439 -11.36 -8.26 -30.63
C ASP A 439 -11.18 -6.74 -30.45
N ARG A 440 -11.43 -6.23 -29.25
CA ARG A 440 -11.41 -4.81 -28.89
C ARG A 440 -10.31 -4.49 -27.88
N THR A 441 -9.39 -5.43 -27.61
CA THR A 441 -8.33 -5.26 -26.61
C THR A 441 -7.22 -4.35 -27.12
N LEU A 442 -6.64 -3.58 -26.19
CA LEU A 442 -5.43 -2.79 -26.42
C LEU A 442 -4.21 -3.74 -26.45
N SER A 443 -3.64 -3.90 -27.65
CA SER A 443 -2.39 -4.61 -27.85
C SER A 443 -1.22 -3.67 -27.58
N LEU A 444 -0.38 -3.99 -26.60
CA LEU A 444 0.75 -3.17 -26.17
C LEU A 444 2.01 -3.50 -26.99
N ASP A 445 2.64 -2.45 -27.56
CA ASP A 445 3.91 -2.53 -28.29
C ASP A 445 5.12 -2.18 -27.42
N THR A 446 4.92 -1.24 -26.50
CA THR A 446 5.99 -0.74 -25.62
C THR A 446 5.42 -0.36 -24.27
N VAL A 447 6.07 -0.85 -23.20
CA VAL A 447 5.77 -0.49 -21.81
C VAL A 447 7.05 -0.15 -21.09
N THR A 448 7.11 1.05 -20.50
CA THR A 448 8.15 1.49 -19.57
C THR A 448 7.52 2.16 -18.36
N SER A 449 8.28 2.51 -17.35
CA SER A 449 7.79 3.21 -16.16
C SER A 449 7.12 4.57 -16.45
N THR A 450 7.35 5.16 -17.62
CA THR A 450 6.85 6.50 -17.99
C THR A 450 6.23 6.59 -19.37
N TYR A 451 6.19 5.49 -20.11
CA TYR A 451 5.68 5.46 -21.48
C TYR A 451 5.02 4.12 -21.78
N VAL A 452 3.78 4.21 -22.30
CA VAL A 452 3.03 3.06 -22.79
C VAL A 452 2.57 3.38 -24.21
N LYS A 453 2.73 2.43 -25.13
CA LYS A 453 2.23 2.51 -26.50
C LYS A 453 1.58 1.21 -26.92
N GLY A 454 0.48 1.30 -27.67
CA GLY A 454 -0.21 0.14 -28.20
C GLY A 454 -1.22 0.53 -29.28
N THR A 455 -1.95 -0.48 -29.76
CA THR A 455 -2.96 -0.35 -30.79
C THR A 455 -4.26 -0.98 -30.32
N VAL A 456 -5.39 -0.33 -30.56
CA VAL A 456 -6.73 -0.81 -30.24
C VAL A 456 -7.67 -0.61 -31.43
N THR A 457 -8.63 -1.51 -31.60
CA THR A 457 -9.70 -1.36 -32.59
C THR A 457 -11.03 -1.11 -31.89
N ALA A 458 -11.63 0.05 -32.13
CA ALA A 458 -12.96 0.40 -31.64
C ALA A 458 -14.00 0.06 -32.73
N LYS A 459 -15.03 -0.71 -32.38
CA LYS A 459 -16.12 -1.08 -33.31
C LYS A 459 -17.06 0.10 -33.57
N GLU A 460 -17.17 1.00 -32.63
CA GLU A 460 -18.03 2.20 -32.64
C GLU A 460 -17.36 3.33 -31.82
N ASP A 461 -17.95 4.53 -31.91
CA ASP A 461 -17.51 5.64 -31.06
C ASP A 461 -17.78 5.32 -29.59
N GLY A 462 -16.79 5.55 -28.71
CA GLY A 462 -16.93 5.18 -27.31
C GLY A 462 -15.70 5.51 -26.47
N ILE A 463 -15.42 4.65 -25.48
CA ILE A 463 -14.33 4.82 -24.53
C ILE A 463 -13.37 3.64 -24.59
N LEU A 464 -12.08 3.95 -24.64
CA LEU A 464 -11.04 3.00 -24.24
C LEU A 464 -10.97 2.95 -22.71
N TYR A 465 -11.41 1.84 -22.14
CA TYR A 465 -11.09 1.49 -20.76
C TYR A 465 -9.64 1.05 -20.65
N THR A 466 -8.93 1.46 -19.60
CA THR A 466 -7.60 0.92 -19.27
C THR A 466 -7.47 0.61 -17.79
N SER A 467 -6.62 -0.38 -17.46
CA SER A 467 -6.22 -0.69 -16.09
C SER A 467 -5.13 0.24 -15.53
N ILE A 468 -4.86 1.35 -16.20
CA ILE A 468 -3.82 2.31 -15.81
C ILE A 468 -4.37 3.26 -14.74
N PRO A 469 -3.75 3.34 -13.54
CA PRO A 469 -4.16 4.29 -12.51
C PRO A 469 -3.99 5.74 -13.00
N TYR A 470 -4.98 6.59 -12.70
CA TYR A 470 -4.94 7.99 -13.12
C TYR A 470 -4.09 8.86 -12.18
N TYR A 471 -3.07 9.51 -12.75
CA TYR A 471 -2.27 10.54 -12.08
C TYR A 471 -2.20 11.81 -12.93
N ARG A 472 -2.18 12.97 -12.30
CA ARG A 472 -2.11 14.30 -12.97
C ARG A 472 -0.92 14.49 -13.92
N GLY A 473 0.08 13.62 -13.87
CA GLY A 473 1.26 13.67 -14.73
C GLY A 473 1.09 13.02 -16.10
N PHE A 474 -0.01 12.31 -16.33
CA PHE A 474 -0.25 11.66 -17.61
C PHE A 474 -0.63 12.64 -18.73
N THR A 475 -0.14 12.35 -19.92
CA THR A 475 -0.56 12.95 -21.18
C THR A 475 -0.84 11.80 -22.15
N ALA A 476 -2.02 11.84 -22.78
CA ALA A 476 -2.43 10.84 -23.75
C ALA A 476 -2.39 11.36 -25.18
N TYR A 477 -2.17 10.45 -26.12
CA TYR A 477 -2.21 10.72 -27.54
C TYR A 477 -2.98 9.60 -28.24
N VAL A 478 -3.84 9.98 -29.19
CA VAL A 478 -4.54 9.09 -30.11
C VAL A 478 -4.07 9.47 -31.52
N ASP A 479 -3.49 8.52 -32.24
CA ASP A 479 -2.94 8.72 -33.60
C ASP A 479 -1.95 9.89 -33.68
N GLY A 480 -1.14 10.07 -32.63
CA GLY A 480 -0.17 11.14 -32.51
C GLY A 480 -0.75 12.50 -32.08
N ASN A 481 -2.06 12.65 -32.00
CA ASN A 481 -2.72 13.86 -31.56
C ASN A 481 -2.96 13.82 -30.03
N LYS A 482 -2.60 14.90 -29.35
CA LYS A 482 -2.85 15.01 -27.91
C LYS A 482 -4.35 15.00 -27.64
N THR A 483 -4.77 14.13 -26.72
CA THR A 483 -6.16 13.90 -26.36
C THR A 483 -6.35 14.05 -24.84
N ASP A 484 -7.50 14.53 -24.42
CA ASP A 484 -7.83 14.64 -23.00
C ASP A 484 -8.12 13.26 -22.41
N ILE A 485 -7.70 13.07 -21.17
CA ILE A 485 -7.96 11.83 -20.41
C ILE A 485 -9.35 11.92 -19.80
N THR A 486 -10.15 10.88 -20.00
CA THR A 486 -11.43 10.67 -19.34
C THR A 486 -11.18 9.87 -18.05
N PRO A 487 -11.36 10.46 -16.86
CA PRO A 487 -11.21 9.72 -15.62
C PRO A 487 -12.36 8.72 -15.44
N LEU A 488 -12.05 7.43 -15.23
CA LEU A 488 -12.99 6.35 -14.95
C LEU A 488 -12.93 5.94 -13.48
N ALA A 489 -13.94 5.20 -13.01
CA ALA A 489 -14.02 4.71 -11.64
C ALA A 489 -13.81 5.85 -10.60
N ASN A 490 -14.63 6.90 -10.67
CA ASN A 490 -14.49 8.10 -9.83
C ASN A 490 -13.09 8.76 -9.92
N GLY A 491 -12.38 8.53 -11.02
CA GLY A 491 -11.04 9.06 -11.31
C GLY A 491 -9.90 8.19 -10.76
N ALA A 492 -10.13 6.92 -10.51
CA ALA A 492 -9.09 5.97 -10.18
C ALA A 492 -8.31 5.50 -11.42
N LEU A 493 -8.97 5.35 -12.55
CA LEU A 493 -8.41 4.78 -13.78
C LEU A 493 -8.46 5.76 -14.96
N VAL A 494 -7.65 5.46 -15.99
CA VAL A 494 -7.55 6.24 -17.23
C VAL A 494 -8.47 5.65 -18.29
N GLY A 495 -9.29 6.52 -18.89
CA GLY A 495 -10.01 6.26 -20.13
C GLY A 495 -9.68 7.28 -21.22
N LEU A 496 -9.98 6.96 -22.47
CA LEU A 496 -9.87 7.87 -23.62
C LEU A 496 -11.10 7.77 -24.51
N GLU A 497 -11.58 8.90 -25.01
CA GLU A 497 -12.59 8.91 -26.06
C GLU A 497 -11.96 8.43 -27.37
N LEU A 498 -12.62 7.49 -28.04
CA LEU A 498 -12.23 6.97 -29.34
C LEU A 498 -13.40 7.06 -30.31
N THR A 499 -13.10 7.30 -31.59
CA THR A 499 -14.04 7.08 -32.70
C THR A 499 -13.96 5.63 -33.15
N ALA A 500 -14.91 5.19 -33.97
CA ALA A 500 -14.83 3.89 -34.62
C ALA A 500 -13.57 3.79 -35.52
N GLY A 501 -12.84 2.68 -35.43
CA GLY A 501 -11.62 2.46 -36.22
C GLY A 501 -10.48 1.87 -35.39
N THR A 502 -9.33 1.74 -36.07
CA THR A 502 -8.10 1.29 -35.41
C THR A 502 -7.23 2.49 -35.07
N HIS A 503 -6.83 2.58 -33.79
CA HIS A 503 -6.11 3.72 -33.24
C HIS A 503 -4.80 3.31 -32.60
N THR A 504 -3.77 4.14 -32.75
CA THR A 504 -2.53 4.06 -31.98
C THR A 504 -2.65 4.92 -30.74
N ILE A 505 -2.47 4.30 -29.56
CA ILE A 505 -2.60 4.93 -28.26
C ILE A 505 -1.22 5.10 -27.65
N GLU A 506 -0.94 6.29 -27.12
CA GLU A 506 0.27 6.56 -26.34
C GLU A 506 -0.06 7.26 -25.03
N PHE A 507 0.51 6.77 -23.93
CA PHE A 507 0.52 7.44 -22.64
C PHE A 507 1.93 7.82 -22.27
N ARG A 508 2.12 9.07 -21.83
CA ARG A 508 3.40 9.60 -21.35
C ARG A 508 3.20 10.19 -19.96
N TYR A 509 4.06 9.81 -19.03
CA TYR A 509 4.01 10.28 -17.66
C TYR A 509 5.19 11.18 -17.33
N VAL A 510 4.90 12.35 -16.77
CA VAL A 510 5.88 13.25 -16.16
C VAL A 510 5.33 13.70 -14.81
N THR A 511 6.07 13.49 -13.75
CA THR A 511 5.65 13.87 -12.40
C THR A 511 5.17 15.32 -12.36
N TYR A 512 3.95 15.51 -11.85
CA TYR A 512 3.34 16.84 -11.75
C TYR A 512 4.24 17.79 -10.95
N GLY A 513 4.48 18.99 -11.48
CA GLY A 513 5.35 19.99 -10.85
C GLY A 513 6.85 19.79 -11.11
N PHE A 514 7.30 18.65 -11.69
CA PHE A 514 8.73 18.39 -11.93
C PHE A 514 9.41 19.51 -12.76
N LYS A 515 8.78 19.91 -13.87
CA LYS A 515 9.32 21.00 -14.72
C LYS A 515 9.43 22.33 -13.98
N LEU A 516 8.41 22.67 -13.19
CA LEU A 516 8.42 23.87 -12.35
C LEU A 516 9.50 23.80 -11.28
N GLY A 517 9.61 22.65 -10.58
CA GLY A 517 10.65 22.43 -9.58
C GLY A 517 12.06 22.53 -10.17
N LEU A 518 12.27 21.99 -11.37
CA LEU A 518 13.56 22.10 -12.08
C LEU A 518 13.90 23.57 -12.41
N MET A 519 12.92 24.33 -12.93
CA MET A 519 13.11 25.75 -13.23
C MET A 519 13.43 26.57 -11.97
N LEU A 520 12.71 26.33 -10.87
CA LEU A 520 12.97 27.02 -9.59
C LEU A 520 14.34 26.66 -9.02
N SER A 521 14.74 25.39 -9.12
CA SER A 521 16.07 24.96 -8.70
C SER A 521 17.17 25.59 -9.53
N ALA A 522 17.01 25.62 -10.85
CA ALA A 522 17.96 26.30 -11.75
C ALA A 522 18.08 27.79 -11.45
N ALA A 523 16.97 28.48 -11.22
CA ALA A 523 16.94 29.88 -10.82
C ALA A 523 17.65 30.10 -9.47
N GLY A 524 17.41 29.23 -8.49
CA GLY A 524 18.08 29.26 -7.18
C GLY A 524 19.60 29.12 -7.32
N TRP A 525 20.06 28.15 -8.10
CA TRP A 525 21.50 28.00 -8.38
C TRP A 525 22.09 29.21 -9.09
N LEU A 526 21.40 29.79 -10.05
CA LEU A 526 21.83 31.01 -10.72
C LEU A 526 22.02 32.17 -9.72
N ILE A 527 21.08 32.36 -8.80
CA ILE A 527 21.16 33.40 -7.74
C ILE A 527 22.41 33.16 -6.87
N VAL A 528 22.65 31.91 -6.43
CA VAL A 528 23.83 31.55 -5.61
C VAL A 528 25.12 31.86 -6.36
N VAL A 529 25.23 31.46 -7.64
CA VAL A 529 26.41 31.74 -8.46
C VAL A 529 26.65 33.25 -8.62
N LEU A 530 25.60 33.99 -8.94
CA LEU A 530 25.69 35.47 -9.08
C LEU A 530 26.13 36.11 -7.75
N TYR A 531 25.60 35.65 -6.64
CA TYR A 531 26.00 36.14 -5.31
C TYR A 531 27.48 35.84 -5.03
N MET A 532 27.96 34.63 -5.29
CA MET A 532 29.38 34.28 -5.13
C MET A 532 30.30 35.09 -6.03
N VAL A 533 29.93 35.30 -7.29
CA VAL A 533 30.67 36.16 -8.22
C VAL A 533 30.75 37.59 -7.69
N ASN A 534 29.64 38.14 -7.20
CA ASN A 534 29.59 39.48 -6.61
C ASN A 534 30.48 39.58 -5.36
N LEU A 535 30.44 38.61 -4.47
CA LEU A 535 31.33 38.53 -3.32
C LEU A 535 32.82 38.51 -3.71
N ARG A 536 33.17 37.68 -4.73
CA ARG A 536 34.56 37.65 -5.24
C ARG A 536 35.00 38.98 -5.83
N ARG A 537 34.11 39.69 -6.58
CA ARG A 537 34.38 41.00 -7.14
C ARG A 537 34.55 42.05 -6.04
N SER A 538 33.70 42.04 -5.02
CA SER A 538 33.78 42.94 -3.87
C SER A 538 35.07 42.74 -3.06
N ARG A 539 35.50 41.49 -2.84
CA ARG A 539 36.78 41.18 -2.18
C ARG A 539 37.98 41.68 -2.96
N LYS A 540 37.98 41.48 -4.31
CA LYS A 540 39.07 41.97 -5.17
C LYS A 540 39.18 43.50 -5.13
N LYS A 541 38.04 44.21 -5.15
CA LYS A 541 38.04 45.69 -5.05
C LYS A 541 38.57 46.19 -3.69
N LYS A 542 38.28 45.49 -2.59
CA LYS A 542 38.83 45.84 -1.26
C LYS A 542 40.34 45.62 -1.16
N VAL A 543 40.86 44.56 -1.79
CA VAL A 543 42.31 44.26 -1.82
C VAL A 543 43.08 45.25 -2.73
N GLN A 544 42.45 45.80 -3.78
CA GLN A 544 43.06 46.79 -4.65
C GLN A 544 43.00 48.22 -4.06
N ALA A 545 42.14 48.46 -3.08
CA ALA A 545 42.00 49.78 -2.43
C ALA A 545 42.78 49.89 -1.10
N ALA A 546 43.40 48.79 -0.65
CA ALA A 546 44.33 48.75 0.49
C ALA A 546 45.78 48.67 -0.04
#